data_6e5f25af21c502dbcabe6935ef4bc38b
#
_entry.id   6e5f25af21c502dbcabe6935ef4bc38b
#
_cell.length_a   1.000
_cell.length_b   1.000
_cell.length_c   1.000
_cell.angle_alpha   90.00
_cell.angle_beta   90.00
_cell.angle_gamma   90.00
#
_symmetry.space_group_name_H-M   'P 1'
#
loop_
_entity.id
_entity.type
_entity.pdbx_description
1 polymer ?
#
loop_
_entity_poly.entity_id
_entity_poly.type
_entity_poly.pdbx_seq_one_letter_code
_entity_poly.pdbx_strand_id
1 'polypeptide(L)'
;AILSRKVGAATAERMIHSGEDYTAEQLFELGLVQVLADPGQGAAAVRDYIAKQRKRLAGHVGSHRAMRIAKPITLDELAAVVTEWADTALKLSDADLKMMRWIVNRQRQYV
;
A
#
# COMPACT_ATOMS: atom_id res chain seq x y z
N ALA A 1 2.35 -9.18 2.09
CA ALA A 1 3.13 -8.84 3.30
C ALA A 1 2.78 -7.45 3.83
N ILE A 2 3.08 -6.37 3.09
CA ILE A 2 2.93 -4.99 3.59
C ILE A 2 1.46 -4.60 3.77
N LEU A 3 0.61 -4.86 2.80
CA LEU A 3 -0.81 -4.50 2.82
C LEU A 3 -1.53 -5.15 4.02
N SER A 4 -1.32 -6.44 4.27
CA SER A 4 -1.95 -7.16 5.38
C SER A 4 -1.56 -6.62 6.76
N ARG A 5 -0.36 -6.05 6.89
CA ARG A 5 0.07 -5.37 8.14
C ARG A 5 -0.65 -4.04 8.37
N LYS A 6 -1.16 -3.42 7.32
CA LYS A 6 -1.86 -2.12 7.39
C LYS A 6 -3.36 -2.27 7.60
N VAL A 7 -4.01 -3.15 6.86
CA VAL A 7 -5.48 -3.26 6.83
C VAL A 7 -6.01 -4.61 7.38
N GLY A 8 -5.12 -5.47 7.87
CA GLY A 8 -5.46 -6.83 8.30
C GLY A 8 -5.49 -7.83 7.14
N ALA A 9 -5.36 -9.11 7.46
CA ALA A 9 -5.22 -10.18 6.46
C ALA A 9 -6.48 -10.30 5.57
N ALA A 10 -7.66 -10.38 6.17
CA ALA A 10 -8.91 -10.56 5.43
C ALA A 10 -9.22 -9.39 4.47
N THR A 11 -8.97 -8.15 4.90
CA THR A 11 -9.16 -6.98 4.04
C THR A 11 -8.14 -6.95 2.91
N ALA A 12 -6.87 -7.26 3.19
CA ALA A 12 -5.82 -7.33 2.19
C ALA A 12 -6.12 -8.41 1.14
N GLU A 13 -6.56 -9.59 1.56
CA GLU A 13 -6.95 -10.68 0.68
C GLU A 13 -8.10 -10.29 -0.24
N ARG A 14 -9.15 -9.69 0.31
CA ARG A 14 -10.28 -9.18 -0.48
C ARG A 14 -9.85 -8.14 -1.49
N MET A 15 -9.02 -7.17 -1.11
CA MET A 15 -8.52 -6.13 -2.03
C MET A 15 -7.71 -6.72 -3.19
N ILE A 16 -6.85 -7.71 -2.90
CA ILE A 16 -6.02 -8.35 -3.92
C ILE A 16 -6.87 -9.20 -4.88
N HIS A 17 -7.82 -9.98 -4.34
CA HIS A 17 -8.62 -10.90 -5.14
C HIS A 17 -9.70 -10.20 -5.95
N SER A 18 -10.29 -9.10 -5.45
CA SER A 18 -11.32 -8.36 -6.20
C SER A 18 -10.75 -7.65 -7.42
N GLY A 19 -9.49 -7.20 -7.37
CA GLY A 19 -8.90 -6.38 -8.42
C GLY A 19 -9.62 -5.04 -8.63
N GLU A 20 -10.40 -4.59 -7.64
CA GLU A 20 -11.13 -3.33 -7.69
C GLU A 20 -10.21 -2.13 -7.51
N ASP A 21 -10.58 -1.04 -8.16
CA ASP A 21 -9.94 0.26 -7.92
C ASP A 21 -10.55 0.90 -6.65
N TYR A 22 -9.71 1.44 -5.79
CA TYR A 22 -10.13 2.11 -4.56
C TYR A 22 -9.87 3.61 -4.65
N THR A 23 -10.84 4.42 -4.25
CA THR A 23 -10.64 5.87 -4.12
C THR A 23 -9.81 6.20 -2.89
N ALA A 24 -9.29 7.44 -2.82
CA ALA A 24 -8.54 7.90 -1.66
C ALA A 24 -9.38 7.88 -0.38
N GLU A 25 -10.68 8.21 -0.48
CA GLU A 25 -11.65 8.19 0.61
C GLU A 25 -11.86 6.77 1.14
N GLN A 26 -12.06 5.79 0.25
CA GLN A 26 -12.20 4.39 0.64
C GLN A 26 -10.92 3.86 1.32
N LEU A 27 -9.74 4.24 0.82
CA LEU A 27 -8.47 3.86 1.44
C LEU A 27 -8.27 4.56 2.80
N PHE A 28 -8.81 5.76 2.98
CA PHE A 28 -8.82 6.46 4.26
C PHE A 28 -9.71 5.75 5.28
N GLU A 29 -10.92 5.34 4.89
CA GLU A 29 -11.83 4.55 5.74
C GLU A 29 -11.22 3.21 6.16
N LEU A 30 -10.44 2.57 5.27
CA LEU A 30 -9.70 1.34 5.55
C LEU A 30 -8.43 1.56 6.40
N GLY A 31 -8.08 2.81 6.72
CA GLY A 31 -6.89 3.16 7.49
C GLY A 31 -5.56 3.03 6.73
N LEU A 32 -5.61 2.86 5.41
CA LEU A 32 -4.41 2.79 4.57
C LEU A 32 -3.85 4.17 4.28
N VAL A 33 -4.72 5.16 4.06
CA VAL A 33 -4.40 6.58 3.90
C VAL A 33 -4.68 7.29 5.23
N GLN A 34 -3.75 8.11 5.71
CA GLN A 34 -3.87 8.81 7.00
C GLN A 34 -4.39 10.23 6.86
N VAL A 35 -4.25 10.84 5.70
CA VAL A 35 -4.68 12.23 5.45
C VAL A 35 -5.26 12.32 4.05
N LEU A 36 -6.47 12.85 3.95
CA LEU A 36 -7.06 13.26 2.68
C LEU A 36 -6.71 14.72 2.40
N ALA A 37 -6.49 15.02 1.15
CA ALA A 37 -6.25 16.38 0.67
C ALA A 37 -7.09 16.64 -0.58
N ASP A 38 -7.50 17.88 -0.76
CA ASP A 38 -8.18 18.31 -1.98
C ASP A 38 -7.26 18.18 -3.20
N PRO A 39 -7.82 18.03 -4.40
CA PRO A 39 -7.05 17.97 -5.63
C PRO A 39 -6.04 19.12 -5.73
N GLY A 40 -4.78 18.79 -6.00
CA GLY A 40 -3.68 19.74 -6.08
C GLY A 40 -3.10 20.22 -4.74
N GLN A 41 -3.70 19.86 -3.60
CA GLN A 41 -3.25 20.27 -2.25
C GLN A 41 -2.37 19.22 -1.55
N GLY A 42 -2.06 18.11 -2.18
CA GLY A 42 -1.30 17.02 -1.55
C GLY A 42 0.04 17.45 -0.97
N ALA A 43 0.83 18.26 -1.69
CA ALA A 43 2.12 18.76 -1.20
C ALA A 43 1.99 19.68 0.02
N ALA A 44 0.94 20.49 0.09
CA ALA A 44 0.64 21.34 1.25
C ALA A 44 0.25 20.47 2.46
N ALA A 45 -0.65 19.51 2.26
CA ALA A 45 -1.07 18.56 3.30
C ALA A 45 0.11 17.75 3.88
N VAL A 46 1.07 17.34 3.06
CA VAL A 46 2.30 16.67 3.53
C VAL A 46 3.14 17.59 4.41
N ARG A 47 3.35 18.84 4.01
CA ARG A 47 4.10 19.82 4.82
C ARG A 47 3.44 20.07 6.17
N ASP A 48 2.12 20.24 6.18
CA ASP A 48 1.35 20.45 7.41
C ASP A 48 1.41 19.22 8.32
N TYR A 49 1.30 18.02 7.75
CA TYR A 49 1.45 16.78 8.50
C TYR A 49 2.84 16.69 9.15
N ILE A 50 3.90 16.94 8.41
CA ILE A 50 5.28 16.95 8.94
C ILE A 50 5.42 17.98 10.06
N ALA A 51 4.92 19.20 9.87
CA ALA A 51 4.99 20.25 10.88
C ALA A 51 4.27 19.86 12.20
N LYS A 52 3.12 19.20 12.10
CA LYS A 52 2.40 18.67 13.27
C LYS A 52 3.17 17.56 13.97
N GLN A 53 3.75 16.61 13.21
CA GLN A 53 4.50 15.49 13.78
C GLN A 53 5.80 15.91 14.44
N ARG A 54 6.47 16.95 13.95
CA ARG A 54 7.69 17.50 14.57
C ARG A 54 7.50 17.90 16.04
N LYS A 55 6.32 18.37 16.41
CA LYS A 55 6.00 18.75 17.80
C LYS A 55 5.99 17.57 18.77
N ARG A 56 5.85 16.33 18.26
CA ARG A 56 5.80 15.08 19.05
C ARG A 56 6.77 14.04 18.52
N LEU A 57 7.90 14.49 17.98
CA LEU A 57 8.85 13.65 17.24
C LEU A 57 9.32 12.43 18.03
N ALA A 58 9.69 12.61 19.30
CA ALA A 58 10.19 11.52 20.15
C ALA A 58 9.15 10.40 20.32
N GLY A 59 7.89 10.75 20.61
CA GLY A 59 6.80 9.78 20.72
C GLY A 59 6.50 9.10 19.38
N HIS A 60 6.51 9.86 18.30
CA HIS A 60 6.28 9.34 16.96
C HIS A 60 7.37 8.33 16.54
N VAL A 61 8.64 8.68 16.74
CA VAL A 61 9.78 7.79 16.47
C VAL A 61 9.73 6.55 17.37
N GLY A 62 9.42 6.70 18.66
CA GLY A 62 9.27 5.59 19.59
C GLY A 62 8.17 4.62 19.18
N SER A 63 7.01 5.13 18.79
CA SER A 63 5.89 4.33 18.27
C SER A 63 6.29 3.54 17.02
N HIS A 64 6.95 4.19 16.05
CA HIS A 64 7.43 3.50 14.85
C HIS A 64 8.44 2.40 15.16
N ARG A 65 9.37 2.64 16.09
CA ARG A 65 10.34 1.61 16.53
C ARG A 65 9.62 0.42 17.17
N ALA A 66 8.66 0.67 18.05
CA ALA A 66 7.86 -0.39 18.68
C ALA A 66 7.08 -1.21 17.64
N MET A 67 6.46 -0.56 16.66
CA MET A 67 5.75 -1.26 15.57
C MET A 67 6.69 -2.13 14.73
N ARG A 68 7.91 -1.71 14.48
CA ARG A 68 8.91 -2.51 13.76
C ARG A 68 9.34 -3.75 14.55
N ILE A 69 9.33 -3.70 15.86
CA ILE A 69 9.59 -4.86 16.72
C ILE A 69 8.39 -5.79 16.73
N ALA A 70 7.18 -5.25 16.88
CA ALA A 70 5.96 -6.04 16.99
C ALA A 70 5.54 -6.71 15.65
N LYS A 71 5.78 -6.03 14.53
CA LYS A 71 5.43 -6.49 13.17
C LYS A 71 6.60 -6.27 12.20
N PRO A 72 7.72 -6.98 12.35
CA PRO A 72 8.87 -6.81 11.50
C PRO A 72 8.55 -7.19 10.05
N ILE A 73 9.19 -6.49 9.10
CA ILE A 73 9.29 -6.91 7.70
C ILE A 73 10.75 -7.29 7.49
N THR A 74 11.00 -8.55 7.19
CA THR A 74 12.35 -9.06 6.97
C THR A 74 12.68 -9.16 5.49
N LEU A 75 13.96 -9.16 5.16
CA LEU A 75 14.41 -9.40 3.79
C LEU A 75 14.01 -10.80 3.32
N ASP A 76 14.10 -11.81 4.19
CA ASP A 76 13.73 -13.19 3.86
C ASP A 76 12.25 -13.31 3.52
N GLU A 77 11.36 -12.64 4.27
CA GLU A 77 9.93 -12.61 3.94
C GLU A 77 9.68 -11.96 2.57
N LEU A 78 10.32 -10.82 2.30
CA LEU A 78 10.16 -10.14 1.02
C LEU A 78 10.72 -10.97 -0.14
N ALA A 79 11.88 -11.60 0.05
CA ALA A 79 12.48 -12.49 -0.95
C ALA A 79 11.57 -13.69 -1.24
N ALA A 80 11.01 -14.33 -0.22
CA ALA A 80 10.07 -15.45 -0.40
C ALA A 80 8.82 -15.03 -1.19
N VAL A 81 8.24 -13.86 -0.88
CA VAL A 81 7.09 -13.31 -1.62
C VAL A 81 7.46 -13.03 -3.08
N VAL A 82 8.62 -12.44 -3.34
CA VAL A 82 9.07 -12.15 -4.71
C VAL A 82 9.31 -13.44 -5.50
N THR A 83 9.89 -14.46 -4.88
CA THR A 83 10.09 -15.79 -5.51
C THR A 83 8.76 -16.41 -5.91
N GLU A 84 7.76 -16.41 -5.02
CA GLU A 84 6.43 -16.92 -5.33
C GLU A 84 5.76 -16.15 -6.49
N TRP A 85 5.91 -14.83 -6.52
CA TRP A 85 5.42 -14.01 -7.62
C TRP A 85 6.15 -14.31 -8.94
N ALA A 86 7.45 -14.53 -8.91
CA ALA A 86 8.23 -14.90 -10.10
C ALA A 86 7.77 -16.25 -10.65
N ASP A 87 7.61 -17.25 -9.79
CA ASP A 87 7.12 -18.58 -10.16
C ASP A 87 5.70 -18.54 -10.73
N THR A 88 4.85 -17.70 -10.17
CA THR A 88 3.49 -17.45 -10.68
C THR A 88 3.54 -16.77 -12.05
N ALA A 89 4.37 -15.75 -12.21
CA ALA A 89 4.50 -15.01 -13.46
C ALA A 89 4.96 -15.89 -14.63
N LEU A 90 5.83 -16.87 -14.37
CA LEU A 90 6.29 -17.84 -15.38
C LEU A 90 5.19 -18.80 -15.85
N LYS A 91 4.09 -18.92 -15.09
CA LYS A 91 2.95 -19.79 -15.41
C LYS A 91 1.77 -19.02 -16.06
N LEU A 92 1.90 -17.70 -16.21
CA LEU A 92 0.83 -16.88 -16.80
C LEU A 92 0.60 -17.23 -18.27
N SER A 93 -0.66 -17.32 -18.65
CA SER A 93 -1.08 -17.48 -20.03
C SER A 93 -1.03 -16.16 -20.83
N ASP A 94 -1.08 -16.25 -22.16
CA ASP A 94 -1.20 -15.05 -23.01
C ASP A 94 -2.46 -14.23 -22.69
N ALA A 95 -3.54 -14.88 -22.24
CA ALA A 95 -4.76 -14.20 -21.81
C ALA A 95 -4.53 -13.38 -20.54
N ASP A 96 -3.81 -13.93 -19.55
CA ASP A 96 -3.44 -13.22 -18.32
C ASP A 96 -2.56 -12.01 -18.62
N LEU A 97 -1.58 -12.17 -19.51
CA LEU A 97 -0.69 -11.08 -19.92
C LEU A 97 -1.43 -9.96 -20.65
N LYS A 98 -2.44 -10.29 -21.47
CA LYS A 98 -3.32 -9.29 -22.10
C LYS A 98 -4.15 -8.54 -21.07
N MET A 99 -4.72 -9.25 -20.10
CA MET A 99 -5.47 -8.65 -19.01
C MET A 99 -4.60 -7.70 -18.17
N MET A 100 -3.39 -8.11 -17.81
CA MET A 100 -2.45 -7.27 -17.07
C MET A 100 -2.10 -5.98 -17.83
N ARG A 101 -1.83 -6.07 -19.14
CA ARG A 101 -1.60 -4.89 -20.00
C ARG A 101 -2.80 -3.94 -20.00
N TRP A 102 -4.01 -4.49 -20.08
CA TRP A 102 -5.24 -3.69 -20.05
C TRP A 102 -5.37 -2.93 -18.71
N ILE A 103 -5.13 -3.60 -17.57
CA ILE A 103 -5.16 -2.99 -16.23
C ILE A 103 -4.14 -1.85 -16.13
N VAL A 104 -2.89 -2.10 -16.54
CA VAL A 104 -1.82 -1.08 -16.50
C VAL A 104 -2.16 0.13 -17.38
N ASN A 105 -2.71 -0.09 -18.57
CA ASN A 105 -3.11 1.01 -19.45
C ASN A 105 -4.26 1.83 -18.87
N ARG A 106 -5.22 1.18 -18.20
CA ARG A 106 -6.31 1.87 -17.52
C ARG A 106 -5.80 2.74 -16.38
N GLN A 107 -4.88 2.24 -15.57
CA GLN A 107 -4.30 3.00 -14.46
C GLN A 107 -3.55 4.26 -14.93
N ARG A 108 -2.91 4.23 -16.10
CA ARG A 108 -2.22 5.40 -16.67
C ARG A 108 -3.14 6.54 -17.06
N GLN A 109 -4.44 6.29 -17.21
CA GLN A 109 -5.42 7.35 -17.53
C GLN A 109 -5.81 8.19 -16.31
N TYR A 110 -5.45 7.76 -15.11
CA TYR A 110 -5.74 8.45 -13.83
C TYR A 110 -4.52 9.20 -13.27
N VAL A 111 -3.41 9.18 -13.97
CA VAL A 111 -2.18 9.91 -13.64
C VAL A 111 -2.02 11.08 -14.60
#